data_9e6533468b9cb8263d5cbb7c35105aeb
#
_entry.id   9e6533468b9cb8263d5cbb7c35105aeb
#
_cell.length_a   1.000
_cell.length_b   1.000
_cell.length_c   1.000
_cell.angle_alpha   90.00
_cell.angle_beta   90.00
_cell.angle_gamma   90.00
#
_symmetry.space_group_name_H-M   'P 1'
#
loop_
_entity.id
_entity.type
_entity.pdbx_description
1 polymer ?
#
loop_
_entity_poly.entity_id
_entity_poly.type
_entity_poly.pdbx_seq_one_letter_code
_entity_poly.pdbx_strand_id
1 'polypeptide(L)'
;MAAPAARERAGWMDTLRGAAILLVILWHAPSVLRIHGFDVPGVLILLNETFAPYRMPVLMVLSGLLLQRSLNKPLGGYLLGKLRRILWPLLVWGMLNYALGDQETPVWSKVNWTTPYLWFLLYILLFYLVAPFLRPLPRWVPVLAPWVVSQLPGLTQDERRFMFLAGFFFLGALVAARDDLLQRVLAARATWLLALPVVAFSLLFVLLGPWRYYGVLAPFSVAGVLLAVKVARLPSVERLTGPLRFVGRHSIVYYCTHFPLLLALVWLAGRLALPATPAAALGVLVCLALGTLVARASTSPPVAWLFVAPWPQRSRAHLEAVDVPALRPGPGPAPSTAALTAVSAVALTGLLAVGIRFM
;
A
#
# COMPACT_ATOMS: atom_id res chain seq x y z
N MET A 1 -18.43 -18.39 -31.03
CA MET A 1 -17.69 -17.31 -30.35
C MET A 1 -17.09 -17.88 -29.07
N ALA A 2 -15.78 -18.07 -29.02
CA ALA A 2 -15.10 -18.54 -27.81
C ALA A 2 -15.14 -17.40 -26.76
N ALA A 3 -15.53 -17.73 -25.52
CA ALA A 3 -15.50 -16.82 -24.40
C ALA A 3 -14.07 -16.24 -24.24
N PRO A 4 -13.90 -14.92 -24.02
CA PRO A 4 -12.59 -14.37 -23.82
C PRO A 4 -11.95 -15.01 -22.59
N ALA A 5 -10.82 -15.68 -22.80
CA ALA A 5 -10.04 -16.33 -21.75
C ALA A 5 -9.88 -15.35 -20.60
N ALA A 6 -10.29 -15.75 -19.39
CA ALA A 6 -10.10 -14.96 -18.18
C ALA A 6 -8.60 -14.64 -18.11
N ARG A 7 -8.24 -13.35 -18.25
CA ARG A 7 -6.85 -12.90 -18.28
C ARG A 7 -6.20 -13.38 -16.99
N GLU A 8 -5.29 -14.32 -17.11
CA GLU A 8 -4.63 -14.97 -16.00
C GLU A 8 -4.03 -13.90 -15.07
N ARG A 9 -4.35 -13.98 -13.78
CA ARG A 9 -3.85 -13.02 -12.80
C ARG A 9 -2.34 -13.16 -12.73
N ALA A 10 -1.62 -12.08 -12.99
CA ALA A 10 -0.17 -12.11 -13.04
C ALA A 10 0.43 -12.54 -11.69
N GLY A 11 0.98 -13.74 -11.64
CA GLY A 11 1.52 -14.38 -10.43
C GLY A 11 2.60 -13.53 -9.74
N TRP A 12 3.42 -12.84 -10.52
CA TRP A 12 4.46 -11.94 -10.01
C TRP A 12 3.91 -10.79 -9.13
N MET A 13 2.70 -10.28 -9.42
CA MET A 13 2.07 -9.24 -8.60
C MET A 13 1.69 -9.76 -7.22
N ASP A 14 1.18 -10.99 -7.15
CA ASP A 14 0.85 -11.63 -5.89
C ASP A 14 2.13 -12.00 -5.12
N THR A 15 3.19 -12.45 -5.81
CA THR A 15 4.52 -12.66 -5.21
C THR A 15 5.05 -11.40 -4.54
N LEU A 16 5.05 -10.27 -5.25
CA LEU A 16 5.54 -9.00 -4.70
C LEU A 16 4.68 -8.48 -3.54
N ARG A 17 3.35 -8.61 -3.62
CA ARG A 17 2.49 -8.28 -2.48
C ARG A 17 2.80 -9.15 -1.27
N GLY A 18 2.95 -10.45 -1.47
CA GLY A 18 3.29 -11.37 -0.41
C GLY A 18 4.64 -11.06 0.23
N ALA A 19 5.65 -10.80 -0.58
CA ALA A 19 6.97 -10.39 -0.10
C ALA A 19 6.93 -9.08 0.69
N ALA A 20 6.22 -8.06 0.20
CA ALA A 20 6.08 -6.80 0.90
C ALA A 20 5.32 -6.94 2.23
N ILE A 21 4.25 -7.75 2.29
CA ILE A 21 3.53 -8.04 3.54
C ILE A 21 4.41 -8.82 4.51
N LEU A 22 5.19 -9.78 4.04
CA LEU A 22 6.16 -10.48 4.89
C LEU A 22 7.17 -9.49 5.48
N LEU A 23 7.70 -8.56 4.67
CA LEU A 23 8.60 -7.51 5.17
C LEU A 23 7.91 -6.54 6.14
N VAL A 24 6.59 -6.32 6.01
CA VAL A 24 5.82 -5.55 7.01
C VAL A 24 5.74 -6.30 8.34
N ILE A 25 5.46 -7.59 8.32
CA ILE A 25 5.42 -8.43 9.53
C ILE A 25 6.81 -8.49 10.19
N LEU A 26 7.87 -8.73 9.40
CA LEU A 26 9.27 -8.76 9.84
C LEU A 26 9.71 -7.43 10.46
N TRP A 27 9.18 -6.30 9.98
CA TRP A 27 9.43 -4.99 10.58
C TRP A 27 8.70 -4.80 11.91
N HIS A 28 7.40 -5.15 11.96
CA HIS A 28 6.60 -4.88 13.15
C HIS A 28 6.93 -5.83 14.30
N ALA A 29 7.33 -7.07 14.03
CA ALA A 29 7.61 -8.04 15.09
C ALA A 29 8.70 -7.55 16.09
N PRO A 30 9.91 -7.14 15.68
CA PRO A 30 10.88 -6.56 16.58
C PRO A 30 10.52 -5.14 17.04
N SER A 31 9.87 -4.33 16.17
CA SER A 31 9.54 -2.94 16.50
C SER A 31 8.50 -2.84 17.62
N VAL A 32 7.48 -3.69 17.61
CA VAL A 32 6.44 -3.71 18.64
C VAL A 32 7.04 -4.16 19.99
N LEU A 33 7.88 -5.19 20.01
CA LEU A 33 8.60 -5.61 21.20
C LEU A 33 9.44 -4.47 21.79
N ARG A 34 10.19 -3.76 20.94
CA ARG A 34 11.04 -2.62 21.36
C ARG A 34 10.21 -1.49 21.98
N ILE A 35 9.06 -1.14 21.38
CA ILE A 35 8.18 -0.10 21.91
C ILE A 35 7.65 -0.49 23.30
N HIS A 36 7.48 -1.79 23.59
CA HIS A 36 7.03 -2.32 24.89
C HIS A 36 8.17 -2.68 25.83
N GLY A 37 9.37 -2.14 25.61
CA GLY A 37 10.48 -2.23 26.57
C GLY A 37 11.35 -3.48 26.48
N PHE A 38 11.17 -4.33 25.45
CA PHE A 38 12.09 -5.46 25.25
C PHE A 38 13.43 -4.98 24.67
N ASP A 39 14.51 -5.58 25.13
CA ASP A 39 15.85 -5.33 24.58
C ASP A 39 16.02 -6.07 23.25
N VAL A 40 15.68 -5.38 22.17
CA VAL A 40 15.73 -5.91 20.81
C VAL A 40 17.09 -5.60 20.18
N PRO A 41 17.83 -6.63 19.70
CA PRO A 41 19.11 -6.43 19.04
C PRO A 41 19.00 -5.47 17.85
N GLY A 42 19.87 -4.46 17.82
CA GLY A 42 19.88 -3.42 16.79
C GLY A 42 19.99 -3.97 15.36
N VAL A 43 20.65 -5.11 15.18
CA VAL A 43 20.78 -5.79 13.87
C VAL A 43 19.41 -6.18 13.27
N LEU A 44 18.43 -6.57 14.08
CA LEU A 44 17.08 -6.90 13.57
C LEU A 44 16.38 -5.65 13.05
N ILE A 45 16.56 -4.51 13.69
CA ILE A 45 16.03 -3.24 13.24
C ILE A 45 16.75 -2.79 11.95
N LEU A 46 18.08 -2.86 11.95
CA LEU A 46 18.94 -2.47 10.83
C LEU A 46 18.59 -3.25 9.55
N LEU A 47 18.49 -4.57 9.62
CA LEU A 47 18.12 -5.42 8.50
C LEU A 47 16.75 -5.05 7.92
N ASN A 48 15.79 -4.71 8.76
CA ASN A 48 14.47 -4.29 8.31
C ASN A 48 14.47 -2.90 7.66
N GLU A 49 15.30 -1.98 8.15
CA GLU A 49 15.45 -0.63 7.61
C GLU A 49 16.00 -0.65 6.17
N THR A 50 16.87 -1.59 5.83
CA THR A 50 17.41 -1.72 4.46
C THR A 50 16.33 -1.97 3.40
N PHE A 51 15.19 -2.55 3.77
CA PHE A 51 14.05 -2.79 2.88
C PHE A 51 12.97 -1.70 2.91
N ALA A 52 13.08 -0.76 3.86
CA ALA A 52 12.07 0.29 4.04
C ALA A 52 11.84 1.15 2.77
N PRO A 53 12.88 1.50 1.96
CA PRO A 53 12.68 2.31 0.76
C PRO A 53 11.90 1.62 -0.35
N TYR A 54 11.67 0.31 -0.28
CA TYR A 54 11.01 -0.46 -1.35
C TYR A 54 9.68 -1.06 -0.92
N ARG A 55 9.57 -1.49 0.33
CA ARG A 55 8.43 -2.22 0.88
C ARG A 55 7.09 -1.51 0.62
N MET A 56 6.97 -0.25 1.03
CA MET A 56 5.74 0.51 0.83
C MET A 56 5.57 1.03 -0.61
N PRO A 57 6.61 1.54 -1.29
CA PRO A 57 6.55 1.88 -2.72
C PRO A 57 6.05 0.73 -3.60
N VAL A 58 6.53 -0.51 -3.41
CA VAL A 58 6.03 -1.68 -4.16
C VAL A 58 4.53 -1.85 -3.99
N LEU A 59 4.00 -1.80 -2.76
CA LEU A 59 2.56 -1.94 -2.50
C LEU A 59 1.74 -0.83 -3.14
N MET A 60 2.25 0.40 -3.14
CA MET A 60 1.60 1.55 -3.78
C MET A 60 1.57 1.41 -5.30
N VAL A 61 2.70 1.06 -5.93
CA VAL A 61 2.76 0.80 -7.38
C VAL A 61 1.79 -0.33 -7.77
N LEU A 62 1.80 -1.45 -7.05
CA LEU A 62 0.88 -2.57 -7.32
C LEU A 62 -0.60 -2.19 -7.16
N SER A 63 -0.91 -1.27 -6.25
CA SER A 63 -2.27 -0.74 -6.08
C SER A 63 -2.64 0.21 -7.22
N GLY A 64 -1.71 1.05 -7.64
CA GLY A 64 -1.85 1.96 -8.76
C GLY A 64 -2.03 1.26 -10.11
N LEU A 65 -1.35 0.13 -10.34
CA LEU A 65 -1.53 -0.69 -11.55
C LEU A 65 -3.01 -1.09 -11.78
N LEU A 66 -3.79 -1.20 -10.71
CA LEU A 66 -5.21 -1.56 -10.77
C LEU A 66 -6.14 -0.35 -10.96
N LEU A 67 -5.61 0.88 -10.89
CA LEU A 67 -6.40 2.11 -10.92
C LEU A 67 -7.15 2.27 -12.24
N GLN A 68 -6.50 2.15 -13.39
CA GLN A 68 -7.11 2.33 -14.70
C GLN A 68 -8.31 1.40 -14.90
N ARG A 69 -8.13 0.11 -14.55
CA ARG A 69 -9.20 -0.89 -14.63
C ARG A 69 -10.38 -0.54 -13.70
N SER A 70 -10.08 0.10 -12.56
CA SER A 70 -11.10 0.55 -11.61
C SER A 70 -11.87 1.76 -12.14
N LEU A 71 -11.18 2.74 -12.74
CA LEU A 71 -11.76 3.98 -13.28
C LEU A 71 -12.64 3.76 -14.51
N ASN A 72 -12.50 2.62 -15.20
CA ASN A 72 -13.37 2.25 -16.32
C ASN A 72 -14.79 1.82 -15.90
N LYS A 73 -15.06 1.74 -14.59
CA LYS A 73 -16.37 1.45 -14.04
C LYS A 73 -17.19 2.75 -13.89
N PRO A 74 -18.53 2.67 -13.91
CA PRO A 74 -19.38 3.78 -13.48
C PRO A 74 -18.98 4.27 -12.10
N LEU A 75 -19.08 5.59 -11.83
CA LEU A 75 -18.60 6.22 -10.60
C LEU A 75 -19.18 5.55 -9.34
N GLY A 76 -20.48 5.25 -9.33
CA GLY A 76 -21.13 4.57 -8.20
C GLY A 76 -20.54 3.19 -7.94
N GLY A 77 -20.29 2.39 -8.97
CA GLY A 77 -19.65 1.08 -8.86
C GLY A 77 -18.17 1.17 -8.46
N TYR A 78 -17.49 2.24 -8.89
CA TYR A 78 -16.13 2.55 -8.48
C TYR A 78 -16.06 2.84 -6.98
N LEU A 79 -16.85 3.82 -6.50
CA LEU A 79 -16.87 4.25 -5.10
C LEU A 79 -17.32 3.11 -4.17
N LEU A 80 -18.45 2.44 -4.52
CA LEU A 80 -18.95 1.32 -3.73
C LEU A 80 -17.91 0.22 -3.56
N GLY A 81 -17.12 -0.05 -4.62
CA GLY A 81 -16.02 -1.01 -4.57
C GLY A 81 -14.93 -0.60 -3.58
N LYS A 82 -14.61 0.70 -3.46
CA LYS A 82 -13.61 1.21 -2.50
C LYS A 82 -14.15 1.24 -1.08
N LEU A 83 -15.39 1.70 -0.90
CA LEU A 83 -16.06 1.69 0.39
C LEU A 83 -16.12 0.26 0.96
N ARG A 84 -16.51 -0.70 0.13
CA ARG A 84 -16.67 -2.09 0.57
C ARG A 84 -15.36 -2.79 0.92
N ARG A 85 -14.27 -2.53 0.16
CA ARG A 85 -13.02 -3.33 0.23
C ARG A 85 -11.85 -2.60 0.88
N ILE A 86 -11.97 -1.29 1.13
CA ILE A 86 -10.90 -0.49 1.74
C ILE A 86 -11.44 0.25 2.96
N LEU A 87 -12.51 1.06 2.81
CA LEU A 87 -13.06 1.80 3.95
C LEU A 87 -13.62 0.84 5.01
N TRP A 88 -14.37 -0.16 4.61
CA TRP A 88 -14.97 -1.09 5.57
C TRP A 88 -13.93 -1.78 6.47
N PRO A 89 -12.90 -2.48 5.94
CA PRO A 89 -11.88 -3.04 6.82
C PRO A 89 -11.12 -1.97 7.61
N LEU A 90 -10.90 -0.76 7.07
CA LEU A 90 -10.32 0.33 7.83
C LEU A 90 -11.17 0.66 9.07
N LEU A 91 -12.51 0.75 8.92
CA LEU A 91 -13.43 1.04 10.04
C LEU A 91 -13.44 -0.12 11.04
N VAL A 92 -13.60 -1.36 10.59
CA VAL A 92 -13.66 -2.54 11.47
C VAL A 92 -12.40 -2.68 12.31
N TRP A 93 -11.23 -2.62 11.64
CA TRP A 93 -9.95 -2.78 12.31
C TRP A 93 -9.51 -1.54 13.09
N GLY A 94 -9.94 -0.34 12.67
CA GLY A 94 -9.78 0.89 13.45
C GLY A 94 -10.56 0.86 14.76
N MET A 95 -11.80 0.40 14.73
CA MET A 95 -12.60 0.20 15.95
C MET A 95 -12.00 -0.88 16.87
N LEU A 96 -11.47 -1.96 16.30
CA LEU A 96 -10.76 -2.97 17.07
C LEU A 96 -9.49 -2.40 17.72
N ASN A 97 -8.71 -1.60 17.00
CA ASN A 97 -7.56 -0.90 17.56
C ASN A 97 -7.95 0.00 18.72
N TYR A 98 -9.03 0.77 18.54
CA TYR A 98 -9.57 1.62 19.60
C TYR A 98 -9.96 0.81 20.84
N ALA A 99 -10.67 -0.32 20.64
CA ALA A 99 -11.12 -1.18 21.74
C ALA A 99 -9.95 -1.89 22.48
N LEU A 100 -8.83 -2.13 21.79
CA LEU A 100 -7.65 -2.78 22.36
C LEU A 100 -6.60 -1.79 22.91
N GLY A 101 -6.73 -0.50 22.54
CA GLY A 101 -5.80 0.55 22.93
C GLY A 101 -6.25 1.31 24.17
N ASP A 102 -5.51 2.39 24.44
CA ASP A 102 -5.89 3.37 25.44
C ASP A 102 -7.07 4.20 24.94
N GLN A 103 -8.20 4.14 25.65
CA GLN A 103 -9.46 4.83 25.32
C GLN A 103 -9.48 6.29 25.79
N GLU A 104 -8.39 6.84 26.29
CA GLU A 104 -8.30 8.26 26.66
C GLU A 104 -8.38 9.18 25.42
N THR A 105 -7.97 8.68 24.26
CA THR A 105 -8.11 9.43 23.01
C THR A 105 -9.48 9.22 22.38
N PRO A 106 -10.14 10.29 21.85
CA PRO A 106 -11.45 10.17 21.19
C PRO A 106 -11.43 9.15 20.04
N VAL A 107 -12.51 8.40 19.85
CA VAL A 107 -12.63 7.38 18.80
C VAL A 107 -12.36 7.91 17.39
N TRP A 108 -12.70 9.19 17.13
CA TRP A 108 -12.44 9.87 15.84
C TRP A 108 -11.01 10.39 15.69
N SER A 109 -10.17 10.24 16.73
CA SER A 109 -8.78 10.67 16.65
C SER A 109 -8.04 9.95 15.52
N LYS A 110 -7.23 10.72 14.78
CA LYS A 110 -6.30 10.17 13.76
C LYS A 110 -5.47 9.00 14.31
N VAL A 111 -5.06 9.07 15.57
CA VAL A 111 -4.29 8.02 16.25
C VAL A 111 -5.01 6.68 16.17
N ASN A 112 -6.32 6.64 16.46
CA ASN A 112 -7.08 5.39 16.47
C ASN A 112 -7.27 4.78 15.08
N TRP A 113 -7.32 5.60 14.02
CA TRP A 113 -7.55 5.13 12.65
C TRP A 113 -6.28 4.85 11.84
N THR A 114 -5.16 5.45 12.21
CA THR A 114 -3.92 5.35 11.43
C THR A 114 -2.78 4.69 12.19
N THR A 115 -2.73 4.88 13.49
CA THR A 115 -1.68 4.34 14.34
C THR A 115 -2.15 3.02 14.97
N PRO A 116 -1.28 2.04 15.06
CA PRO A 116 0.10 2.13 14.63
C PRO A 116 0.35 1.70 13.17
N TYR A 117 -0.63 1.12 12.46
CA TYR A 117 -0.37 0.47 11.17
C TYR A 117 -1.40 0.74 10.06
N LEU A 118 -2.64 1.15 10.38
CA LEU A 118 -3.74 1.31 9.41
C LEU A 118 -3.58 2.49 8.44
N TRP A 119 -2.61 3.37 8.67
CA TRP A 119 -2.32 4.54 7.81
C TRP A 119 -2.20 4.19 6.32
N PHE A 120 -1.63 3.01 6.00
CA PHE A 120 -1.47 2.58 4.61
C PHE A 120 -2.83 2.37 3.91
N LEU A 121 -3.80 1.79 4.63
CA LEU A 121 -5.15 1.56 4.12
C LEU A 121 -5.88 2.90 3.89
N LEU A 122 -5.71 3.85 4.83
CA LEU A 122 -6.23 5.20 4.69
C LEU A 122 -5.61 5.91 3.47
N TYR A 123 -4.30 5.84 3.28
CA TYR A 123 -3.62 6.48 2.15
C TYR A 123 -4.12 5.92 0.81
N ILE A 124 -4.21 4.61 0.67
CA ILE A 124 -4.77 3.98 -0.53
C ILE A 124 -6.21 4.42 -0.77
N LEU A 125 -7.04 4.50 0.26
CA LEU A 125 -8.42 4.99 0.14
C LEU A 125 -8.43 6.41 -0.43
N LEU A 126 -7.67 7.32 0.17
CA LEU A 126 -7.59 8.72 -0.25
C LEU A 126 -7.08 8.85 -1.70
N PHE A 127 -6.05 8.09 -2.08
CA PHE A 127 -5.54 8.11 -3.46
C PHE A 127 -6.58 7.62 -4.45
N TYR A 128 -7.34 6.59 -4.12
CA TYR A 128 -8.45 6.16 -4.96
C TYR A 128 -9.56 7.20 -5.03
N LEU A 129 -9.91 7.87 -3.93
CA LEU A 129 -10.97 8.89 -3.91
C LEU A 129 -10.59 10.13 -4.75
N VAL A 130 -9.34 10.53 -4.72
CA VAL A 130 -8.83 11.68 -5.48
C VAL A 130 -8.61 11.35 -6.97
N ALA A 131 -8.30 10.11 -7.30
CA ALA A 131 -7.91 9.70 -8.65
C ALA A 131 -8.90 10.11 -9.77
N PRO A 132 -10.24 10.04 -9.61
CA PRO A 132 -11.18 10.51 -10.65
C PRO A 132 -11.00 11.99 -11.01
N PHE A 133 -10.71 12.84 -10.04
CA PHE A 133 -10.53 14.28 -10.21
C PHE A 133 -9.21 14.64 -10.91
N LEU A 134 -8.22 13.75 -10.83
CA LEU A 134 -6.91 13.94 -11.49
C LEU A 134 -6.90 13.47 -12.96
N ARG A 135 -7.99 12.88 -13.47
CA ARG A 135 -8.08 12.38 -14.86
C ARG A 135 -7.83 13.44 -15.94
N PRO A 136 -8.27 14.72 -15.78
CA PRO A 136 -8.01 15.76 -16.79
C PRO A 136 -6.53 16.14 -16.90
N LEU A 137 -5.71 15.85 -15.89
CA LEU A 137 -4.31 16.23 -15.88
C LEU A 137 -3.46 15.30 -16.77
N PRO A 138 -2.34 15.80 -17.31
CA PRO A 138 -1.32 14.97 -17.91
C PRO A 138 -0.86 13.90 -16.91
N ARG A 139 -0.78 12.64 -17.34
CA ARG A 139 -0.56 11.47 -16.46
C ARG A 139 0.73 11.53 -15.62
N TRP A 140 1.72 12.31 -16.02
CA TRP A 140 2.96 12.51 -15.27
C TRP A 140 2.79 13.48 -14.10
N VAL A 141 1.79 14.40 -14.15
CA VAL A 141 1.56 15.39 -13.08
C VAL A 141 1.23 14.74 -11.74
N PRO A 142 0.28 13.80 -11.64
CA PRO A 142 -0.01 13.11 -10.38
C PRO A 142 1.18 12.28 -9.84
N VAL A 143 2.17 11.97 -10.68
CA VAL A 143 3.40 11.28 -10.24
C VAL A 143 4.40 12.26 -9.66
N LEU A 144 4.73 13.32 -10.41
CA LEU A 144 5.82 14.23 -10.04
C LEU A 144 5.39 15.28 -9.03
N ALA A 145 4.17 15.82 -9.11
CA ALA A 145 3.72 16.87 -8.21
C ALA A 145 3.78 16.46 -6.72
N PRO A 146 3.33 15.28 -6.30
CA PRO A 146 3.47 14.86 -4.91
C PRO A 146 4.95 14.72 -4.49
N TRP A 147 5.84 14.25 -5.36
CA TRP A 147 7.26 14.17 -5.04
C TRP A 147 7.91 15.55 -4.89
N VAL A 148 7.48 16.53 -5.71
CA VAL A 148 7.91 17.93 -5.55
C VAL A 148 7.37 18.51 -4.24
N VAL A 149 6.07 18.30 -3.94
CA VAL A 149 5.46 18.76 -2.69
C VAL A 149 6.15 18.16 -1.48
N SER A 150 6.58 16.91 -1.55
CA SER A 150 7.32 16.27 -0.44
C SER A 150 8.66 16.94 -0.09
N GLN A 151 9.19 17.83 -0.96
CA GLN A 151 10.41 18.63 -0.68
C GLN A 151 10.13 19.88 0.17
N LEU A 152 8.86 20.33 0.25
CA LEU A 152 8.54 21.59 0.91
C LEU A 152 8.92 21.55 2.39
N PRO A 153 9.47 22.67 2.91
CA PRO A 153 9.72 22.82 4.34
C PRO A 153 8.39 22.87 5.12
N GLY A 154 8.44 22.57 6.39
CA GLY A 154 7.28 22.64 7.29
C GLY A 154 6.33 21.45 7.24
N LEU A 155 6.48 20.50 6.30
CA LEU A 155 5.71 19.27 6.31
C LEU A 155 6.16 18.35 7.45
N THR A 156 5.19 17.79 8.17
CA THR A 156 5.42 16.69 9.11
C THR A 156 5.92 15.44 8.36
N GLN A 157 6.51 14.50 9.09
CA GLN A 157 6.98 13.26 8.48
C GLN A 157 5.83 12.44 7.86
N ASP A 158 4.64 12.48 8.45
CA ASP A 158 3.45 11.78 7.93
C ASP A 158 2.94 12.41 6.64
N GLU A 159 2.86 13.74 6.57
CA GLU A 159 2.47 14.46 5.35
C GLU A 159 3.46 14.20 4.22
N ARG A 160 4.75 14.23 4.53
CA ARG A 160 5.82 13.93 3.58
C ARG A 160 5.73 12.49 3.08
N ARG A 161 5.50 11.52 3.98
CA ARG A 161 5.27 10.12 3.64
C ARG A 161 4.04 9.94 2.75
N PHE A 162 2.95 10.64 3.05
CA PHE A 162 1.74 10.63 2.24
C PHE A 162 2.02 11.09 0.81
N MET A 163 2.68 12.24 0.65
CA MET A 163 3.04 12.78 -0.67
C MET A 163 4.01 11.86 -1.41
N PHE A 164 5.05 11.39 -0.75
CA PHE A 164 6.02 10.47 -1.33
C PHE A 164 5.35 9.22 -1.89
N LEU A 165 4.47 8.60 -1.13
CA LEU A 165 3.76 7.37 -1.52
C LEU A 165 2.67 7.62 -2.56
N ALA A 166 2.04 8.80 -2.59
CA ALA A 166 1.11 9.20 -3.65
C ALA A 166 1.77 9.13 -5.02
N GLY A 167 3.00 9.65 -5.16
CA GLY A 167 3.77 9.55 -6.40
C GLY A 167 3.94 8.12 -6.88
N PHE A 168 4.21 7.15 -5.99
CA PHE A 168 4.32 5.74 -6.35
C PHE A 168 2.98 5.10 -6.74
N PHE A 169 1.89 5.48 -6.08
CA PHE A 169 0.56 5.00 -6.46
C PHE A 169 0.21 5.46 -7.88
N PHE A 170 0.41 6.73 -8.20
CA PHE A 170 0.15 7.26 -9.53
C PHE A 170 1.18 6.81 -10.58
N LEU A 171 2.42 6.54 -10.18
CA LEU A 171 3.40 5.87 -11.04
C LEU A 171 2.89 4.49 -11.49
N GLY A 172 2.32 3.70 -10.58
CA GLY A 172 1.67 2.44 -10.94
C GLY A 172 0.57 2.62 -11.99
N ALA A 173 -0.27 3.66 -11.86
CA ALA A 173 -1.31 3.97 -12.83
C ALA A 173 -0.73 4.43 -14.19
N LEU A 174 0.34 5.20 -14.18
CA LEU A 174 1.06 5.62 -15.39
C LEU A 174 1.68 4.42 -16.11
N VAL A 175 2.33 3.53 -15.38
CA VAL A 175 2.96 2.31 -15.91
C VAL A 175 1.90 1.37 -16.51
N ALA A 176 0.74 1.20 -15.85
CA ALA A 176 -0.36 0.42 -16.40
C ALA A 176 -0.89 0.94 -17.75
N ALA A 177 -0.74 2.24 -18.00
CA ALA A 177 -1.11 2.87 -19.26
C ALA A 177 -0.01 2.80 -20.34
N ARG A 178 1.19 2.38 -19.97
CA ARG A 178 2.39 2.27 -20.83
C ARG A 178 3.05 0.91 -20.63
N ASP A 179 2.24 -0.16 -20.68
CA ASP A 179 2.74 -1.54 -20.46
C ASP A 179 3.87 -1.91 -21.42
N ASP A 180 3.81 -1.46 -22.67
CA ASP A 180 4.86 -1.65 -23.68
C ASP A 180 6.22 -1.10 -23.22
N LEU A 181 6.25 0.07 -22.61
CA LEU A 181 7.48 0.65 -22.05
C LEU A 181 8.01 -0.18 -20.88
N LEU A 182 7.13 -0.57 -19.96
CA LEU A 182 7.51 -1.42 -18.85
C LEU A 182 8.10 -2.74 -19.33
N GLN A 183 7.47 -3.40 -20.32
CA GLN A 183 7.98 -4.65 -20.88
C GLN A 183 9.37 -4.48 -21.48
N ARG A 184 9.60 -3.40 -22.24
CA ARG A 184 10.93 -3.10 -22.82
C ARG A 184 11.99 -2.90 -21.75
N VAL A 185 11.69 -2.10 -20.71
CA VAL A 185 12.62 -1.87 -19.60
C VAL A 185 12.94 -3.17 -18.86
N LEU A 186 11.93 -3.98 -18.58
CA LEU A 186 12.14 -5.26 -17.88
C LEU A 186 12.89 -6.29 -18.73
N ALA A 187 12.71 -6.29 -20.05
CA ALA A 187 13.44 -7.17 -20.97
C ALA A 187 14.92 -6.79 -21.09
N ALA A 188 15.25 -5.50 -20.97
CA ALA A 188 16.61 -5.01 -21.12
C ALA A 188 17.57 -5.65 -20.10
N ARG A 189 18.72 -6.18 -20.55
CA ARG A 189 19.75 -6.72 -19.66
C ARG A 189 20.31 -5.63 -18.72
N ALA A 190 20.43 -4.41 -19.24
CA ALA A 190 20.90 -3.24 -18.49
C ALA A 190 20.07 -2.96 -17.19
N THR A 191 18.82 -3.42 -17.11
CA THR A 191 18.01 -3.28 -15.88
C THR A 191 18.68 -3.96 -14.67
N TRP A 192 19.53 -4.96 -14.87
CA TRP A 192 20.29 -5.59 -13.78
C TRP A 192 21.35 -4.65 -13.18
N LEU A 193 21.83 -3.65 -13.92
CA LEU A 193 22.76 -2.65 -13.40
C LEU A 193 22.14 -1.80 -12.28
N LEU A 194 20.79 -1.76 -12.19
CA LEU A 194 20.10 -1.13 -11.07
C LEU A 194 20.36 -1.81 -9.73
N ALA A 195 20.86 -3.04 -9.71
CA ALA A 195 21.18 -3.74 -8.47
C ALA A 195 22.21 -2.98 -7.63
N LEU A 196 23.24 -2.40 -8.26
CA LEU A 196 24.28 -1.66 -7.56
C LEU A 196 23.73 -0.42 -6.81
N PRO A 197 23.06 0.55 -7.47
CA PRO A 197 22.50 1.70 -6.77
C PRO A 197 21.39 1.29 -5.78
N VAL A 198 20.64 0.22 -6.02
CA VAL A 198 19.63 -0.28 -5.09
C VAL A 198 20.27 -0.78 -3.80
N VAL A 199 21.33 -1.59 -3.89
CA VAL A 199 22.05 -2.09 -2.70
C VAL A 199 22.70 -0.92 -1.96
N ALA A 200 23.41 -0.04 -2.67
CA ALA A 200 24.03 1.13 -2.07
C ALA A 200 23.01 2.01 -1.34
N PHE A 201 21.87 2.28 -1.97
CA PHE A 201 20.80 3.07 -1.36
C PHE A 201 20.18 2.36 -0.14
N SER A 202 20.00 1.03 -0.20
CA SER A 202 19.50 0.26 0.94
C SER A 202 20.37 0.42 2.18
N LEU A 203 21.68 0.38 2.00
CA LEU A 203 22.66 0.56 3.09
C LEU A 203 22.67 2.01 3.60
N LEU A 204 22.66 2.99 2.68
CA LEU A 204 22.66 4.40 3.03
C LEU A 204 21.34 4.86 3.66
N PHE A 205 20.22 4.23 3.31
CA PHE A 205 18.90 4.64 3.80
C PHE A 205 18.79 4.63 5.33
N VAL A 206 19.50 3.73 5.97
CA VAL A 206 19.56 3.66 7.45
C VAL A 206 20.13 4.96 8.03
N LEU A 207 21.05 5.61 7.32
CA LEU A 207 21.71 6.84 7.75
C LEU A 207 20.89 8.10 7.47
N LEU A 208 19.83 8.00 6.63
CA LEU A 208 19.05 9.16 6.20
C LEU A 208 18.07 9.71 7.26
N GLY A 209 17.73 8.90 8.28
CA GLY A 209 16.87 9.35 9.38
C GLY A 209 15.58 10.02 8.89
N PRO A 210 15.35 11.33 9.22
CA PRO A 210 14.14 12.06 8.85
C PRO A 210 14.00 12.36 7.35
N TRP A 211 15.06 12.20 6.54
CA TRP A 211 15.06 12.48 5.10
C TRP A 211 14.40 11.38 4.25
N ARG A 212 13.89 10.34 4.86
CA ARG A 212 13.44 9.09 4.19
C ARG A 212 12.36 9.28 3.12
N TYR A 213 11.48 10.25 3.26
CA TYR A 213 10.31 10.44 2.38
C TYR A 213 10.43 11.68 1.49
N TYR A 214 11.64 12.14 1.22
CA TYR A 214 11.87 13.22 0.26
C TYR A 214 11.79 12.69 -1.17
N GLY A 215 11.06 13.38 -2.04
CA GLY A 215 10.84 12.98 -3.43
C GLY A 215 12.13 12.85 -4.25
N VAL A 216 13.19 13.58 -3.87
CA VAL A 216 14.53 13.44 -4.48
C VAL A 216 15.08 12.03 -4.36
N LEU A 217 14.62 11.24 -3.39
CA LEU A 217 15.00 9.84 -3.18
C LEU A 217 14.13 8.86 -3.98
N ALA A 218 13.03 9.33 -4.56
CA ALA A 218 12.11 8.48 -5.31
C ALA A 218 12.76 7.69 -6.45
N PRO A 219 13.72 8.23 -7.25
CA PRO A 219 14.37 7.47 -8.31
C PRO A 219 15.05 6.18 -7.82
N PHE A 220 15.65 6.17 -6.65
CA PHE A 220 16.28 4.99 -6.06
C PHE A 220 15.23 3.94 -5.66
N SER A 221 14.12 4.38 -5.07
CA SER A 221 13.01 3.47 -4.77
C SER A 221 12.33 2.94 -6.04
N VAL A 222 12.22 3.75 -7.10
CA VAL A 222 11.74 3.30 -8.43
C VAL A 222 12.66 2.23 -9.00
N ALA A 223 13.97 2.43 -8.92
CA ALA A 223 14.95 1.42 -9.36
C ALA A 223 14.76 0.09 -8.61
N GLY A 224 14.57 0.14 -7.29
CA GLY A 224 14.30 -1.05 -6.49
C GLY A 224 12.97 -1.73 -6.84
N VAL A 225 11.90 -0.97 -7.09
CA VAL A 225 10.61 -1.51 -7.56
C VAL A 225 10.78 -2.20 -8.93
N LEU A 226 11.48 -1.57 -9.88
CA LEU A 226 11.73 -2.17 -11.21
C LEU A 226 12.53 -3.48 -11.08
N LEU A 227 13.58 -3.47 -10.27
CA LEU A 227 14.38 -4.67 -10.02
C LEU A 227 13.54 -5.76 -9.36
N ALA A 228 12.73 -5.43 -8.36
CA ALA A 228 11.84 -6.38 -7.70
C ALA A 228 10.83 -7.00 -8.67
N VAL A 229 10.24 -6.18 -9.57
CA VAL A 229 9.33 -6.67 -10.63
C VAL A 229 10.08 -7.61 -11.58
N LYS A 230 11.29 -7.24 -12.01
CA LYS A 230 12.12 -8.09 -12.89
C LYS A 230 12.44 -9.43 -12.24
N VAL A 231 12.87 -9.43 -10.99
CA VAL A 231 13.15 -10.65 -10.21
C VAL A 231 11.90 -11.52 -10.04
N ALA A 232 10.77 -10.92 -9.65
CA ALA A 232 9.53 -11.66 -9.41
C ALA A 232 8.96 -12.31 -10.68
N ARG A 233 9.36 -11.85 -11.87
CA ARG A 233 8.96 -12.41 -13.17
C ARG A 233 9.92 -13.50 -13.70
N LEU A 234 10.98 -13.81 -12.98
CA LEU A 234 11.85 -14.92 -13.36
C LEU A 234 11.09 -16.24 -13.18
N PRO A 235 11.14 -17.17 -14.17
CA PRO A 235 10.44 -18.45 -14.07
C PRO A 235 10.83 -19.29 -12.85
N SER A 236 12.10 -19.21 -12.43
CA SER A 236 12.59 -19.84 -11.19
C SER A 236 11.94 -19.27 -9.94
N VAL A 237 11.85 -17.94 -9.83
CA VAL A 237 11.21 -17.26 -8.71
C VAL A 237 9.71 -17.55 -8.69
N GLU A 238 9.04 -17.49 -9.83
CA GLU A 238 7.62 -17.77 -9.93
C GLU A 238 7.27 -19.19 -9.49
N ARG A 239 8.10 -20.18 -9.81
CA ARG A 239 7.91 -21.58 -9.36
C ARG A 239 8.06 -21.73 -7.85
N LEU A 240 9.04 -21.06 -7.25
CA LEU A 240 9.37 -21.18 -5.82
C LEU A 240 8.46 -20.34 -4.89
N THR A 241 7.79 -19.31 -5.41
CA THR A 241 7.05 -18.35 -4.58
C THR A 241 5.57 -18.66 -4.38
N GLY A 242 5.16 -19.92 -4.51
CA GLY A 242 3.79 -20.36 -4.24
C GLY A 242 3.21 -19.86 -2.90
N PRO A 243 3.90 -20.06 -1.76
CA PRO A 243 3.47 -19.53 -0.46
C PRO A 243 3.34 -18.01 -0.43
N LEU A 244 4.29 -17.27 -1.01
CA LEU A 244 4.21 -15.80 -1.10
C LEU A 244 3.02 -15.34 -1.94
N ARG A 245 2.69 -16.04 -3.03
CA ARG A 245 1.48 -15.74 -3.81
C ARG A 245 0.21 -15.94 -3.02
N PHE A 246 0.16 -16.95 -2.14
CA PHE A 246 -0.98 -17.14 -1.24
C PHE A 246 -1.11 -15.94 -0.29
N VAL A 247 -0.03 -15.53 0.38
CA VAL A 247 0.01 -14.33 1.24
C VAL A 247 -0.40 -13.08 0.46
N GLY A 248 0.10 -12.92 -0.75
CA GLY A 248 -0.19 -11.77 -1.61
C GLY A 248 -1.67 -11.68 -2.04
N ARG A 249 -2.30 -12.80 -2.35
CA ARG A 249 -3.74 -12.87 -2.65
C ARG A 249 -4.61 -12.48 -1.47
N HIS A 250 -4.17 -12.80 -0.25
CA HIS A 250 -4.86 -12.52 1.00
C HIS A 250 -4.20 -11.37 1.78
N SER A 251 -3.48 -10.49 1.08
CA SER A 251 -2.65 -9.43 1.70
C SER A 251 -3.41 -8.56 2.69
N ILE A 252 -4.69 -8.25 2.45
CA ILE A 252 -5.52 -7.48 3.39
C ILE A 252 -5.72 -8.22 4.72
N VAL A 253 -5.87 -9.55 4.68
CA VAL A 253 -6.05 -10.37 5.87
C VAL A 253 -4.80 -10.29 6.74
N TYR A 254 -3.64 -10.61 6.18
CA TYR A 254 -2.37 -10.53 6.91
C TYR A 254 -2.07 -9.11 7.39
N TYR A 255 -2.37 -8.11 6.55
CA TYR A 255 -2.17 -6.71 6.91
C TYR A 255 -3.03 -6.27 8.11
N CYS A 256 -4.28 -6.69 8.17
CA CYS A 256 -5.16 -6.30 9.26
C CYS A 256 -4.88 -7.10 10.55
N THR A 257 -4.53 -8.37 10.44
CA THR A 257 -4.40 -9.26 11.60
C THR A 257 -3.04 -9.21 12.29
N HIS A 258 -1.94 -8.89 11.56
CA HIS A 258 -0.59 -9.03 12.11
C HIS A 258 -0.36 -8.19 13.37
N PHE A 259 -0.85 -6.96 13.42
CA PHE A 259 -0.54 -6.06 14.53
C PHE A 259 -1.25 -6.47 15.83
N PRO A 260 -2.57 -6.75 15.85
CA PRO A 260 -3.23 -7.33 17.03
C PRO A 260 -2.59 -8.64 17.51
N LEU A 261 -2.17 -9.50 16.59
CA LEU A 261 -1.45 -10.74 16.95
C LEU A 261 -0.11 -10.47 17.60
N LEU A 262 0.63 -9.46 17.12
CA LEU A 262 1.89 -9.06 17.73
C LEU A 262 1.70 -8.45 19.12
N LEU A 263 0.64 -7.66 19.34
CA LEU A 263 0.29 -7.16 20.69
C LEU A 263 -0.01 -8.29 21.66
N ALA A 264 -0.80 -9.28 21.24
CA ALA A 264 -1.07 -10.46 22.04
C ALA A 264 0.24 -11.25 22.36
N LEU A 265 1.14 -11.33 21.40
CA LEU A 265 2.44 -11.95 21.59
C LEU A 265 3.32 -11.18 22.58
N VAL A 266 3.36 -9.84 22.51
CA VAL A 266 4.11 -9.02 23.50
C VAL A 266 3.64 -9.32 24.91
N TRP A 267 2.32 -9.35 25.11
CA TRP A 267 1.75 -9.71 26.41
C TRP A 267 2.19 -11.11 26.87
N LEU A 268 2.12 -12.11 25.96
CA LEU A 268 2.55 -13.48 26.26
C LEU A 268 4.06 -13.57 26.52
N ALA A 269 4.87 -12.91 25.71
CA ALA A 269 6.32 -12.89 25.84
C ALA A 269 6.75 -12.27 27.19
N GLY A 270 6.07 -11.20 27.63
CA GLY A 270 6.30 -10.61 28.96
C GLY A 270 5.94 -11.57 30.09
N ARG A 271 4.81 -12.32 29.97
CA ARG A 271 4.41 -13.31 30.98
C ARG A 271 5.38 -14.49 31.09
N LEU A 272 5.96 -14.90 29.98
CA LEU A 272 6.88 -16.04 29.90
C LEU A 272 8.37 -15.62 30.02
N ALA A 273 8.65 -14.34 30.23
CA ALA A 273 9.99 -13.77 30.26
C ALA A 273 10.84 -14.18 29.02
N LEU A 274 10.23 -14.23 27.84
CA LEU A 274 10.93 -14.63 26.62
C LEU A 274 11.93 -13.55 26.19
N PRO A 275 13.15 -13.92 25.78
CA PRO A 275 14.09 -12.97 25.18
C PRO A 275 13.53 -12.39 23.86
N ALA A 276 13.90 -11.14 23.54
CA ALA A 276 13.35 -10.40 22.39
C ALA A 276 13.52 -11.11 21.04
N THR A 277 14.67 -11.72 20.77
CA THR A 277 14.94 -12.40 19.49
C THR A 277 14.00 -13.60 19.24
N PRO A 278 13.90 -14.60 20.14
CA PRO A 278 12.95 -15.69 19.96
C PRO A 278 11.49 -15.20 19.99
N ALA A 279 11.16 -14.17 20.79
CA ALA A 279 9.83 -13.57 20.78
C ALA A 279 9.50 -12.93 19.40
N ALA A 280 10.43 -12.20 18.79
CA ALA A 280 10.25 -11.65 17.45
C ALA A 280 10.06 -12.75 16.39
N ALA A 281 10.89 -13.80 16.43
CA ALA A 281 10.77 -14.94 15.51
C ALA A 281 9.43 -15.66 15.68
N LEU A 282 9.01 -15.92 16.91
CA LEU A 282 7.70 -16.50 17.22
C LEU A 282 6.57 -15.61 16.71
N GLY A 283 6.70 -14.27 16.83
CA GLY A 283 5.73 -13.31 16.32
C GLY A 283 5.52 -13.42 14.82
N VAL A 284 6.62 -13.55 14.07
CA VAL A 284 6.54 -13.76 12.61
C VAL A 284 5.81 -15.07 12.30
N LEU A 285 6.18 -16.18 12.98
CA LEU A 285 5.57 -17.49 12.76
C LEU A 285 4.07 -17.48 13.12
N VAL A 286 3.70 -16.89 14.25
CA VAL A 286 2.29 -16.76 14.67
C VAL A 286 1.49 -15.93 13.67
N CYS A 287 2.02 -14.77 13.22
CA CYS A 287 1.35 -13.95 12.22
C CYS A 287 1.14 -14.70 10.89
N LEU A 288 2.12 -15.50 10.45
CA LEU A 288 1.99 -16.28 9.23
C LEU A 288 1.02 -17.45 9.41
N ALA A 289 1.11 -18.20 10.51
CA ALA A 289 0.26 -19.34 10.77
C ALA A 289 -1.22 -18.94 10.97
N LEU A 290 -1.49 -18.06 11.94
CA LEU A 290 -2.84 -17.58 12.22
C LEU A 290 -3.39 -16.72 11.09
N GLY A 291 -2.56 -15.89 10.46
CA GLY A 291 -2.95 -15.16 9.25
C GLY A 291 -3.39 -16.12 8.12
N THR A 292 -2.72 -17.27 7.96
CA THR A 292 -3.10 -18.30 6.99
C THR A 292 -4.43 -18.98 7.36
N LEU A 293 -4.64 -19.27 8.64
CA LEU A 293 -5.91 -19.83 9.10
C LEU A 293 -7.09 -18.86 8.85
N VAL A 294 -6.92 -17.60 9.23
CA VAL A 294 -7.92 -16.55 8.99
C VAL A 294 -8.12 -16.32 7.49
N ALA A 295 -7.07 -16.36 6.67
CA ALA A 295 -7.17 -16.23 5.22
C ALA A 295 -7.99 -17.36 4.59
N ARG A 296 -7.83 -18.59 5.06
CA ARG A 296 -8.65 -19.73 4.63
C ARG A 296 -10.10 -19.60 5.10
N ALA A 297 -10.31 -19.18 6.35
CA ALA A 297 -11.64 -18.95 6.92
C ALA A 297 -12.37 -17.75 6.29
N SER A 298 -11.63 -16.78 5.72
CA SER A 298 -12.20 -15.57 5.11
C SER A 298 -13.00 -15.81 3.82
N THR A 299 -13.07 -17.06 3.35
CA THR A 299 -13.97 -17.47 2.26
C THR A 299 -15.42 -17.61 2.70
N SER A 300 -15.68 -17.72 4.00
CA SER A 300 -17.02 -17.91 4.58
C SER A 300 -17.40 -16.76 5.54
N PRO A 301 -18.70 -16.39 5.62
CA PRO A 301 -19.21 -15.53 6.68
C PRO A 301 -19.11 -16.24 8.05
N PRO A 302 -18.92 -15.51 9.18
CA PRO A 302 -18.76 -14.07 9.31
C PRO A 302 -17.33 -13.57 9.13
N VAL A 303 -16.33 -14.45 8.96
CA VAL A 303 -14.91 -14.05 8.86
C VAL A 303 -14.67 -13.14 7.65
N ALA A 304 -15.33 -13.42 6.52
CA ALA A 304 -15.28 -12.55 5.34
C ALA A 304 -15.68 -11.09 5.65
N TRP A 305 -16.61 -10.88 6.58
CA TRP A 305 -17.13 -9.55 6.93
C TRP A 305 -16.12 -8.68 7.68
N LEU A 306 -15.09 -9.25 8.23
CA LEU A 306 -13.99 -8.49 8.82
C LEU A 306 -13.16 -7.73 7.74
N PHE A 307 -13.22 -8.20 6.49
CA PHE A 307 -12.38 -7.70 5.39
C PHE A 307 -13.16 -7.13 4.21
N VAL A 308 -14.42 -7.47 4.08
CA VAL A 308 -15.31 -7.01 3.00
C VAL A 308 -16.70 -6.76 3.55
N ALA A 309 -17.26 -5.56 3.33
CA ALA A 309 -18.60 -5.25 3.79
C ALA A 309 -19.65 -6.26 3.28
N PRO A 310 -20.57 -6.72 4.14
CA PRO A 310 -21.58 -7.76 3.83
C PRO A 310 -22.70 -7.27 2.91
N TRP A 311 -22.62 -6.03 2.39
CA TRP A 311 -23.67 -5.47 1.54
C TRP A 311 -23.85 -6.28 0.27
N PRO A 312 -25.12 -6.58 -0.11
CA PRO A 312 -25.40 -7.34 -1.31
C PRO A 312 -24.80 -6.62 -2.52
N GLN A 313 -24.19 -7.38 -3.41
CA GLN A 313 -23.84 -6.85 -4.73
C GLN A 313 -25.16 -6.61 -5.47
N ARG A 314 -25.58 -5.36 -5.60
CA ARG A 314 -26.63 -5.02 -6.54
C ARG A 314 -26.20 -5.55 -7.90
N SER A 315 -27.11 -6.26 -8.59
CA SER A 315 -26.78 -6.84 -9.88
C SER A 315 -26.28 -5.75 -10.82
N ARG A 316 -25.37 -6.11 -11.73
CA ARG A 316 -24.76 -5.19 -12.70
C ARG A 316 -25.83 -4.35 -13.44
N ALA A 317 -27.00 -4.95 -13.73
CA ALA A 317 -28.16 -4.29 -14.33
C ALA A 317 -28.72 -3.11 -13.52
N HIS A 318 -28.65 -3.14 -12.18
CA HIS A 318 -29.17 -2.06 -11.34
C HIS A 318 -28.21 -0.86 -11.22
N LEU A 319 -26.91 -1.09 -11.43
CA LEU A 319 -25.89 -0.03 -11.45
C LEU A 319 -25.81 0.66 -12.83
N GLU A 320 -26.24 -0.02 -13.89
CA GLU A 320 -26.35 0.53 -15.24
C GLU A 320 -27.62 1.38 -15.41
N ALA A 321 -28.66 1.13 -14.61
CA ALA A 321 -29.92 1.89 -14.62
C ALA A 321 -29.85 3.24 -13.86
N VAL A 322 -28.84 3.47 -13.04
CA VAL A 322 -28.54 4.79 -12.49
C VAL A 322 -27.65 5.50 -13.51
N ASP A 323 -28.28 6.31 -14.34
CA ASP A 323 -27.66 7.09 -15.43
C ASP A 323 -26.74 8.19 -14.84
N VAL A 324 -25.66 7.76 -14.19
CA VAL A 324 -24.55 8.66 -13.86
C VAL A 324 -23.69 8.71 -15.10
N PRO A 325 -23.48 9.89 -15.72
CA PRO A 325 -22.72 10.02 -16.96
C PRO A 325 -21.41 9.24 -16.84
N ALA A 326 -21.19 8.30 -17.75
CA ALA A 326 -19.91 7.62 -17.82
C ALA A 326 -18.83 8.69 -17.89
N LEU A 327 -17.84 8.66 -17.00
CA LEU A 327 -16.68 9.54 -17.04
C LEU A 327 -15.88 9.19 -18.31
N ARG A 328 -16.42 9.56 -19.48
CA ARG A 328 -15.70 9.45 -20.76
C ARG A 328 -14.54 10.43 -20.73
N PRO A 329 -13.37 10.10 -21.27
CA PRO A 329 -12.34 11.09 -21.50
C PRO A 329 -12.91 12.11 -22.48
N GLY A 330 -13.25 13.31 -21.96
CA GLY A 330 -13.51 14.47 -22.82
C GLY A 330 -12.24 14.84 -23.60
N PRO A 331 -12.34 15.59 -24.71
CA PRO A 331 -11.18 16.19 -25.34
C PRO A 331 -10.41 16.94 -24.26
N GLY A 332 -9.07 16.72 -24.19
CA GLY A 332 -8.23 17.31 -23.17
C GLY A 332 -8.43 18.84 -23.10
N PRO A 333 -8.47 19.44 -21.90
CA PRO A 333 -8.66 20.87 -21.76
C PRO A 333 -7.57 21.64 -22.53
N ALA A 334 -7.92 22.81 -23.03
CA ALA A 334 -6.96 23.72 -23.65
C ALA A 334 -5.77 24.00 -22.69
N PRO A 335 -4.55 24.30 -23.19
CA PRO A 335 -3.35 24.43 -22.36
C PRO A 335 -3.50 25.38 -21.16
N SER A 336 -4.31 26.44 -21.30
CA SER A 336 -4.58 27.40 -20.22
C SER A 336 -5.45 26.84 -19.09
N THR A 337 -6.42 25.96 -19.40
CA THR A 337 -7.24 25.29 -18.41
C THR A 337 -6.48 24.14 -17.73
N ALA A 338 -5.56 23.48 -18.44
CA ALA A 338 -4.70 22.45 -17.85
C ALA A 338 -3.78 23.01 -16.75
N ALA A 339 -3.24 24.22 -16.94
CA ALA A 339 -2.42 24.88 -15.93
C ALA A 339 -3.24 25.26 -14.67
N LEU A 340 -4.45 25.81 -14.85
CA LEU A 340 -5.37 26.11 -13.73
C LEU A 340 -5.82 24.85 -12.99
N THR A 341 -6.10 23.77 -13.72
CA THR A 341 -6.46 22.49 -13.12
C THR A 341 -5.28 21.86 -12.37
N ALA A 342 -4.06 22.00 -12.89
CA ALA A 342 -2.84 21.55 -12.20
C ALA A 342 -2.62 22.29 -10.87
N VAL A 343 -2.79 23.62 -10.87
CA VAL A 343 -2.71 24.45 -9.65
C VAL A 343 -3.81 24.05 -8.66
N SER A 344 -5.04 23.84 -9.15
CA SER A 344 -6.16 23.40 -8.31
C SER A 344 -5.95 22.00 -7.72
N ALA A 345 -5.37 21.07 -8.49
CA ALA A 345 -5.08 19.73 -8.02
C ALA A 345 -3.94 19.72 -6.99
N VAL A 346 -2.88 20.53 -7.20
CA VAL A 346 -1.81 20.73 -6.21
C VAL A 346 -2.37 21.38 -4.95
N ALA A 347 -3.26 22.37 -5.08
CA ALA A 347 -3.93 23.02 -3.96
C ALA A 347 -4.86 22.03 -3.23
N LEU A 348 -5.63 21.19 -3.95
CA LEU A 348 -6.50 20.18 -3.36
C LEU A 348 -5.70 19.09 -2.63
N THR A 349 -4.59 18.67 -3.22
CA THR A 349 -3.68 17.70 -2.60
C THR A 349 -2.99 18.32 -1.36
N GLY A 350 -2.64 19.61 -1.44
CA GLY A 350 -2.13 20.38 -0.30
C GLY A 350 -3.18 20.57 0.80
N LEU A 351 -4.43 20.88 0.42
CA LEU A 351 -5.57 21.00 1.36
C LEU A 351 -5.90 19.66 2.03
N LEU A 352 -5.80 18.55 1.32
CA LEU A 352 -5.96 17.22 1.90
C LEU A 352 -4.82 16.90 2.88
N ALA A 353 -3.58 17.28 2.56
CA ALA A 353 -2.45 17.15 3.47
C ALA A 353 -2.61 18.04 4.72
N VAL A 354 -3.12 19.27 4.53
CA VAL A 354 -3.46 20.19 5.63
C VAL A 354 -4.67 19.69 6.42
N GLY A 355 -5.70 19.15 5.75
CA GLY A 355 -6.85 18.51 6.40
C GLY A 355 -6.45 17.35 7.31
N ILE A 356 -5.43 16.57 6.93
CA ILE A 356 -4.83 15.54 7.80
C ILE A 356 -4.16 16.15 9.04
N ARG A 357 -3.82 17.44 9.02
CA ARG A 357 -3.23 18.16 10.16
C ARG A 357 -4.26 18.58 11.22
N PHE A 358 -5.52 18.74 10.82
CA PHE A 358 -6.63 19.16 11.70
C PHE A 358 -7.55 17.99 12.13
N MET A 359 -7.32 16.77 11.63
CA MET A 359 -7.89 15.52 12.14
C MET A 359 -6.89 14.80 13.05
#